data_84c70785f9b2bc152220434f04035c7a
#
_entry.id   84c70785f9b2bc152220434f04035c7a
#
_cell.length_a   1.000
_cell.length_b   1.000
_cell.length_c   1.000
_cell.angle_alpha   90.00
_cell.angle_beta   90.00
_cell.angle_gamma   90.00
#
_symmetry.space_group_name_H-M   'P 1'
#
loop_
_entity.id
_entity.type
_entity.pdbx_description
1 polymer ?
#
loop_
_entity_poly.entity_id
_entity_poly.type
_entity_poly.pdbx_seq_one_letter_code
_entity_poly.pdbx_strand_id
1 'polypeptide(L)'
;MSKTVSVILNGYKRNHLKEQVDAIKSQTHPVEEIFYWQNTVPGFSYDEDTYSELNSALSNYNYGVWARFAYALNCRTDYVCVLDDDTVPGTRWIENCVKTYETHPGLLGGIGLWFNNKNYELELLENGEVAKFGWQVNNPEPVQVDIVGHSWFFARDLLSVFWREIPDRRWTMLCGEDIHFSHMLQKYTDLKTWVP
;
A
#
# COMPACT_ATOMS: atom_id res chain seq x y z
N MET A 1 -18.31 7.74 -15.37
CA MET A 1 -18.18 6.32 -14.96
C MET A 1 -17.53 6.30 -13.60
N SER A 2 -17.94 5.39 -12.71
CA SER A 2 -17.25 5.21 -11.42
C SER A 2 -15.82 4.74 -11.67
N LYS A 3 -14.88 5.19 -10.85
CA LYS A 3 -13.49 4.75 -10.91
C LYS A 3 -13.36 3.32 -10.41
N THR A 4 -12.63 2.49 -11.12
CA THR A 4 -12.41 1.07 -10.81
C THR A 4 -11.15 0.88 -9.95
N VAL A 5 -11.17 -0.09 -9.03
CA VAL A 5 -10.10 -0.34 -8.07
C VAL A 5 -9.75 -1.82 -8.01
N SER A 6 -8.45 -2.14 -8.14
CA SER A 6 -7.88 -3.44 -7.78
C SER A 6 -7.21 -3.35 -6.41
N VAL A 7 -7.34 -4.40 -5.60
CA VAL A 7 -6.62 -4.53 -4.33
C VAL A 7 -5.57 -5.62 -4.45
N ILE A 8 -4.36 -5.31 -3.98
CA ILE A 8 -3.25 -6.26 -3.88
C ILE A 8 -3.03 -6.59 -2.41
N LEU A 9 -3.18 -7.85 -2.09
CA LEU A 9 -2.81 -8.42 -0.80
C LEU A 9 -1.48 -9.15 -0.91
N ASN A 10 -0.75 -9.19 0.18
CA ASN A 10 0.42 -10.05 0.26
C ASN A 10 0.42 -10.86 1.54
N GLY A 11 1.01 -12.05 1.51
CA GLY A 11 1.15 -12.90 2.66
C GLY A 11 2.61 -13.32 2.86
N TYR A 12 2.99 -13.36 4.14
CA TYR A 12 4.29 -13.91 4.53
C TYR A 12 4.15 -14.84 5.74
N LYS A 13 4.04 -14.32 6.96
CA LYS A 13 3.99 -15.11 8.20
C LYS A 13 2.66 -15.01 8.95
N ARG A 14 1.81 -14.08 8.53
CA ARG A 14 0.53 -13.80 9.19
C ARG A 14 -0.61 -14.49 8.46
N ASN A 15 -1.66 -14.82 9.19
CA ASN A 15 -2.85 -15.50 8.66
C ASN A 15 -4.09 -14.60 8.78
N HIS A 16 -4.00 -13.39 8.21
CA HIS A 16 -5.10 -12.41 8.19
C HIS A 16 -5.83 -12.36 6.83
N LEU A 17 -5.48 -13.26 5.89
CA LEU A 17 -6.00 -13.19 4.52
C LEU A 17 -7.53 -13.18 4.47
N LYS A 18 -8.18 -14.10 5.20
CA LYS A 18 -9.64 -14.16 5.23
C LYS A 18 -10.25 -12.86 5.76
N GLU A 19 -9.72 -12.35 6.86
CA GLU A 19 -10.17 -11.09 7.47
C GLU A 19 -10.00 -9.90 6.53
N GLN A 20 -8.87 -9.83 5.82
CA GLN A 20 -8.62 -8.80 4.81
C GLN A 20 -9.61 -8.92 3.63
N VAL A 21 -9.83 -10.12 3.10
CA VAL A 21 -10.76 -10.36 1.99
C VAL A 21 -12.19 -9.99 2.39
N ASP A 22 -12.63 -10.36 3.59
CA ASP A 22 -13.96 -9.99 4.10
C ASP A 22 -14.10 -8.47 4.24
N ALA A 23 -13.07 -7.79 4.76
CA ALA A 23 -13.04 -6.33 4.87
C ALA A 23 -13.05 -5.63 3.49
N ILE A 24 -12.38 -6.20 2.49
CA ILE A 24 -12.38 -5.67 1.12
C ILE A 24 -13.74 -5.87 0.46
N LYS A 25 -14.35 -7.04 0.61
CA LYS A 25 -15.70 -7.32 0.07
C LYS A 25 -16.78 -6.43 0.72
N SER A 26 -16.55 -5.91 1.93
CA SER A 26 -17.46 -5.02 2.66
C SER A 26 -17.23 -3.53 2.40
N GLN A 27 -16.31 -3.15 1.52
CA GLN A 27 -16.06 -1.75 1.19
C GLN A 27 -17.28 -1.05 0.58
N THR A 28 -17.52 0.21 0.96
CA THR A 28 -18.61 1.05 0.39
C THR A 28 -18.36 1.42 -1.06
N HIS A 29 -17.10 1.50 -1.49
CA HIS A 29 -16.71 1.60 -2.89
C HIS A 29 -16.38 0.19 -3.41
N PRO A 30 -17.01 -0.29 -4.50
CA PRO A 30 -16.78 -1.64 -5.00
C PRO A 30 -15.33 -1.85 -5.46
N VAL A 31 -14.80 -3.03 -5.18
CA VAL A 31 -13.50 -3.49 -5.64
C VAL A 31 -13.72 -4.48 -6.78
N GLU A 32 -13.08 -4.25 -7.93
CA GLU A 32 -13.26 -5.05 -9.15
C GLU A 32 -12.42 -6.32 -9.14
N GLU A 33 -11.19 -6.24 -8.62
CA GLU A 33 -10.24 -7.33 -8.65
C GLU A 33 -9.49 -7.41 -7.31
N ILE A 34 -9.31 -8.62 -6.79
CA ILE A 34 -8.45 -8.88 -5.63
C ILE A 34 -7.34 -9.82 -6.07
N PHE A 35 -6.11 -9.35 -5.93
CA PHE A 35 -4.89 -10.10 -6.21
C PHE A 35 -4.22 -10.48 -4.88
N TYR A 36 -3.65 -11.67 -4.82
CA TYR A 36 -2.93 -12.14 -3.64
C TYR A 36 -1.57 -12.71 -4.04
N TRP A 37 -0.51 -12.16 -3.47
CA TRP A 37 0.85 -12.67 -3.58
C TRP A 37 1.26 -13.33 -2.26
N GLN A 38 1.62 -14.62 -2.31
CA GLN A 38 2.16 -15.33 -1.15
C GLN A 38 3.66 -15.59 -1.33
N ASN A 39 4.47 -15.02 -0.43
CA ASN A 39 5.87 -15.41 -0.29
C ASN A 39 5.97 -16.75 0.44
N THR A 40 6.99 -17.55 0.10
CA THR A 40 7.21 -18.83 0.77
C THR A 40 7.50 -18.66 2.26
N VAL A 41 6.88 -19.48 3.08
CA VAL A 41 7.13 -19.60 4.52
C VAL A 41 7.20 -21.09 4.86
N PRO A 42 8.37 -21.63 5.24
CA PRO A 42 8.47 -23.05 5.59
C PRO A 42 7.52 -23.42 6.73
N GLY A 43 6.73 -24.45 6.53
CA GLY A 43 5.77 -24.96 7.52
C GLY A 43 4.47 -24.15 7.65
N PHE A 44 4.24 -23.14 6.81
CA PHE A 44 2.98 -22.41 6.77
C PHE A 44 1.97 -23.16 5.90
N SER A 45 0.75 -23.37 6.42
CA SER A 45 -0.37 -23.92 5.65
C SER A 45 -1.23 -22.81 5.10
N TYR A 46 -1.69 -22.98 3.87
CA TYR A 46 -2.52 -22.01 3.17
C TYR A 46 -3.99 -22.44 3.24
N ASP A 47 -4.88 -21.46 3.35
CA ASP A 47 -6.32 -21.66 3.24
C ASP A 47 -6.71 -21.71 1.75
N GLU A 48 -6.81 -22.94 1.21
CA GLU A 48 -7.11 -23.18 -0.20
C GLU A 48 -8.48 -22.63 -0.62
N ASP A 49 -9.47 -22.64 0.26
CA ASP A 49 -10.82 -22.15 -0.04
C ASP A 49 -10.81 -20.65 -0.28
N THR A 50 -10.09 -19.88 0.54
CA THR A 50 -9.93 -18.44 0.34
C THR A 50 -9.15 -18.12 -0.93
N TYR A 51 -8.15 -18.93 -1.29
CA TYR A 51 -7.36 -18.69 -2.51
C TYR A 51 -8.13 -18.89 -3.80
N SER A 52 -9.08 -19.84 -3.83
CA SER A 52 -9.81 -20.17 -5.06
C SER A 52 -10.65 -19.00 -5.61
N GLU A 53 -10.98 -18.03 -4.75
CA GLU A 53 -11.74 -16.83 -5.10
C GLU A 53 -10.87 -15.65 -5.56
N LEU A 54 -9.54 -15.76 -5.46
CA LEU A 54 -8.60 -14.65 -5.70
C LEU A 54 -7.73 -14.91 -6.94
N ASN A 55 -7.25 -13.83 -7.53
CA ASN A 55 -6.14 -13.91 -8.49
C ASN A 55 -4.84 -14.14 -7.73
N SER A 56 -4.51 -15.40 -7.43
CA SER A 56 -3.43 -15.77 -6.52
C SER A 56 -2.15 -16.19 -7.23
N ALA A 57 -1.00 -15.82 -6.64
CA ALA A 57 0.31 -16.33 -7.00
C ALA A 57 1.05 -16.82 -5.74
N LEU A 58 1.43 -18.09 -5.74
CA LEU A 58 2.17 -18.73 -4.67
C LEU A 58 3.63 -18.87 -5.09
N SER A 59 4.52 -18.24 -4.35
CA SER A 59 5.96 -18.30 -4.65
C SER A 59 6.67 -19.34 -3.80
N ASN A 60 7.58 -20.09 -4.39
CA ASN A 60 8.50 -20.98 -3.69
C ASN A 60 9.76 -20.27 -3.17
N TYR A 61 9.81 -18.94 -3.30
CA TYR A 61 10.90 -18.08 -2.85
C TYR A 61 10.34 -16.84 -2.15
N ASN A 62 11.05 -16.28 -1.17
CA ASN A 62 10.67 -15.02 -0.54
C ASN A 62 11.26 -13.83 -1.33
N TYR A 63 10.42 -13.17 -2.10
CA TYR A 63 10.77 -11.95 -2.85
C TYR A 63 10.64 -10.67 -2.02
N GLY A 64 10.34 -10.79 -0.72
CA GLY A 64 10.16 -9.66 0.18
C GLY A 64 8.94 -8.79 -0.17
N VAL A 65 9.03 -7.53 0.21
CA VAL A 65 7.93 -6.56 0.07
C VAL A 65 7.71 -6.07 -1.36
N TRP A 66 8.69 -6.26 -2.24
CA TRP A 66 8.67 -5.74 -3.62
C TRP A 66 7.75 -6.50 -4.56
N ALA A 67 7.54 -7.78 -4.29
CA ALA A 67 6.77 -8.67 -5.15
C ALA A 67 5.33 -8.21 -5.37
N ARG A 68 4.67 -7.66 -4.36
CA ARG A 68 3.30 -7.14 -4.45
C ARG A 68 3.17 -5.99 -5.46
N PHE A 69 4.17 -5.11 -5.55
CA PHE A 69 4.18 -4.03 -6.54
C PHE A 69 4.51 -4.54 -7.95
N ALA A 70 5.30 -5.59 -8.08
CA ALA A 70 5.50 -6.26 -9.37
C ALA A 70 4.23 -7.01 -9.81
N TYR A 71 3.53 -7.66 -8.87
CA TYR A 71 2.29 -8.36 -9.16
C TYR A 71 1.16 -7.40 -9.54
N ALA A 72 1.15 -6.19 -8.98
CA ALA A 72 0.23 -5.10 -9.32
C ALA A 72 0.26 -4.67 -10.79
N LEU A 73 1.32 -4.99 -11.55
CA LEU A 73 1.38 -4.76 -12.99
C LEU A 73 0.30 -5.53 -13.79
N ASN A 74 -0.34 -6.54 -13.18
CA ASN A 74 -1.43 -7.29 -13.78
C ASN A 74 -2.81 -6.62 -13.62
N CYS A 75 -2.94 -5.59 -12.78
CA CYS A 75 -4.18 -4.85 -12.58
C CYS A 75 -4.62 -4.14 -13.86
N ARG A 76 -5.94 -4.09 -14.08
CA ARG A 76 -6.54 -3.46 -15.26
C ARG A 76 -7.43 -2.25 -14.92
N THR A 77 -7.55 -1.94 -13.65
CA THR A 77 -8.38 -0.86 -13.11
C THR A 77 -7.71 0.50 -13.17
N ASP A 78 -8.48 1.56 -12.87
CA ASP A 78 -7.96 2.94 -12.80
C ASP A 78 -6.97 3.11 -11.64
N TYR A 79 -7.31 2.52 -10.47
CA TYR A 79 -6.55 2.63 -9.23
C TYR A 79 -6.11 1.26 -8.72
N VAL A 80 -5.02 1.28 -7.97
CA VAL A 80 -4.47 0.13 -7.25
C VAL A 80 -4.38 0.49 -5.77
N CYS A 81 -4.86 -0.42 -4.91
CA CYS A 81 -4.66 -0.37 -3.46
C CYS A 81 -3.79 -1.56 -3.04
N VAL A 82 -2.64 -1.31 -2.45
CA VAL A 82 -1.76 -2.34 -1.89
C VAL A 82 -1.89 -2.31 -0.37
N LEU A 83 -2.07 -3.46 0.27
CA LEU A 83 -2.20 -3.59 1.73
C LEU A 83 -1.08 -4.49 2.29
N ASP A 84 -0.57 -4.13 3.47
CA ASP A 84 0.31 -5.00 4.25
C ASP A 84 -0.45 -6.22 4.79
N ASP A 85 0.28 -7.32 5.09
CA ASP A 85 -0.29 -8.58 5.58
C ASP A 85 -0.89 -8.50 7.00
N ASP A 86 -0.76 -7.35 7.67
CA ASP A 86 -1.34 -7.00 8.97
C ASP A 86 -2.32 -5.81 8.91
N THR A 87 -2.65 -5.34 7.73
CA THR A 87 -3.53 -4.18 7.56
C THR A 87 -4.91 -4.62 7.11
N VAL A 88 -5.90 -4.49 7.99
CA VAL A 88 -7.31 -4.72 7.70
C VAL A 88 -7.99 -3.36 7.51
N PRO A 89 -8.46 -3.02 6.30
CA PRO A 89 -9.02 -1.70 6.03
C PRO A 89 -10.40 -1.54 6.65
N GLY A 90 -10.70 -0.33 7.16
CA GLY A 90 -12.06 0.05 7.53
C GLY A 90 -12.98 0.07 6.29
N THR A 91 -14.28 -0.10 6.49
CA THR A 91 -15.29 -0.27 5.41
C THR A 91 -15.36 0.88 4.41
N ARG A 92 -14.86 2.07 4.76
CA ARG A 92 -14.85 3.27 3.90
C ARG A 92 -13.45 3.64 3.39
N TRP A 93 -12.48 2.79 3.57
CA TRP A 93 -11.09 3.09 3.20
C TRP A 93 -10.96 3.42 1.70
N ILE A 94 -11.44 2.53 0.84
CA ILE A 94 -11.38 2.72 -0.62
C ILE A 94 -12.17 3.96 -1.07
N GLU A 95 -13.38 4.15 -0.54
CA GLU A 95 -14.19 5.34 -0.82
C GLU A 95 -13.44 6.63 -0.46
N ASN A 96 -12.82 6.66 0.73
CA ASN A 96 -12.05 7.81 1.18
C ASN A 96 -10.84 8.07 0.27
N CYS A 97 -10.09 7.02 -0.08
CA CYS A 97 -8.96 7.14 -1.01
C CYS A 97 -9.38 7.68 -2.38
N VAL A 98 -10.48 7.18 -2.97
CA VAL A 98 -11.00 7.66 -4.27
C VAL A 98 -11.36 9.15 -4.17
N LYS A 99 -12.11 9.56 -3.15
CA LYS A 99 -12.48 10.96 -2.94
C LYS A 99 -11.27 11.87 -2.72
N THR A 100 -10.32 11.41 -1.89
CA THR A 100 -9.09 12.18 -1.66
C THR A 100 -8.28 12.33 -2.93
N TYR A 101 -8.17 11.27 -3.74
CA TYR A 101 -7.42 11.31 -4.98
C TYR A 101 -7.98 12.33 -6.01
N GLU A 102 -9.29 12.56 -6.01
CA GLU A 102 -9.92 13.55 -6.91
C GLU A 102 -9.46 14.98 -6.63
N THR A 103 -9.14 15.30 -5.38
CA THR A 103 -8.72 16.64 -4.96
C THR A 103 -7.22 16.73 -4.66
N HIS A 104 -6.62 15.64 -4.25
CA HIS A 104 -5.22 15.50 -3.85
C HIS A 104 -4.58 14.31 -4.58
N PRO A 105 -4.38 14.40 -5.90
CA PRO A 105 -3.80 13.30 -6.68
C PRO A 105 -2.36 13.02 -6.25
N GLY A 106 -2.00 11.73 -6.21
CA GLY A 106 -0.66 11.30 -5.83
C GLY A 106 -0.59 9.90 -5.26
N LEU A 107 0.29 9.70 -4.31
CA LEU A 107 0.40 8.46 -3.55
C LEU A 107 -0.26 8.65 -2.18
N LEU A 108 -1.34 7.90 -1.93
CA LEU A 108 -2.02 7.93 -0.63
C LEU A 108 -1.61 6.73 0.20
N GLY A 109 -1.54 6.89 1.51
CA GLY A 109 -1.21 5.78 2.42
C GLY A 109 -1.94 5.84 3.74
N GLY A 110 -1.98 4.70 4.44
CA GLY A 110 -2.66 4.58 5.73
C GLY A 110 -1.92 5.27 6.86
N ILE A 111 -0.59 5.37 6.74
CA ILE A 111 0.27 6.05 7.71
C ILE A 111 1.25 6.93 6.96
N GLY A 112 1.52 8.12 7.49
CA GLY A 112 2.48 9.06 6.93
C GLY A 112 3.49 9.57 7.94
N LEU A 113 4.67 9.93 7.44
CA LEU A 113 5.76 10.53 8.22
C LEU A 113 6.25 11.81 7.53
N TRP A 114 6.66 12.78 8.34
CA TRP A 114 7.36 13.99 7.89
C TRP A 114 8.82 13.95 8.32
N PHE A 115 9.66 14.57 7.50
CA PHE A 115 11.02 14.92 7.87
C PHE A 115 11.12 16.40 8.23
N ASN A 116 11.72 16.72 9.36
CA ASN A 116 11.92 18.09 9.84
C ASN A 116 12.89 18.89 9.01
N ASN A 117 13.82 18.22 8.34
CA ASN A 117 14.90 18.87 7.64
C ASN A 117 15.51 17.97 6.56
N LYS A 118 16.47 18.54 5.83
CA LYS A 118 17.19 17.86 4.75
C LYS A 118 18.10 16.70 5.20
N ASN A 119 18.27 16.49 6.49
CA ASN A 119 19.02 15.35 7.05
C ASN A 119 18.14 14.13 7.32
N TYR A 120 16.86 14.19 6.92
CA TYR A 120 15.87 13.12 7.13
C TYR A 120 15.58 12.82 8.61
N GLU A 121 15.68 13.83 9.47
CA GLU A 121 15.25 13.73 10.87
C GLU A 121 13.73 13.77 10.92
N LEU A 122 13.15 12.77 11.61
CA LEU A 122 11.68 12.66 11.72
C LEU A 122 11.13 13.71 12.68
N GLU A 123 9.92 14.20 12.37
CA GLU A 123 9.15 15.03 13.29
C GLU A 123 8.86 14.28 14.57
N LEU A 124 9.10 14.92 15.70
CA LEU A 124 8.82 14.35 17.02
C LEU A 124 7.68 15.11 17.71
N LEU A 125 6.84 14.36 18.39
CA LEU A 125 5.85 14.90 19.31
C LEU A 125 6.53 15.41 20.58
N GLU A 126 5.81 16.19 21.40
CA GLU A 126 6.32 16.73 22.67
C GLU A 126 6.83 15.64 23.64
N ASN A 127 6.28 14.41 23.54
CA ASN A 127 6.72 13.27 24.35
C ASN A 127 7.95 12.54 23.78
N GLY A 128 8.53 13.02 22.64
CA GLY A 128 9.68 12.44 21.98
C GLY A 128 9.38 11.27 21.05
N GLU A 129 8.13 10.88 20.86
CA GLU A 129 7.74 9.88 19.88
C GLU A 129 7.68 10.47 18.46
N VAL A 130 7.88 9.63 17.44
CA VAL A 130 7.76 10.05 16.05
C VAL A 130 6.31 10.41 15.73
N ALA A 131 6.09 11.61 15.17
CA ALA A 131 4.79 12.02 14.68
C ALA A 131 4.36 11.14 13.49
N LYS A 132 3.22 10.45 13.65
CA LYS A 132 2.63 9.58 12.63
C LYS A 132 1.23 10.06 12.31
N PHE A 133 0.98 10.37 11.04
CA PHE A 133 -0.35 10.76 10.56
C PHE A 133 -1.12 9.51 10.15
N GLY A 134 -2.42 9.46 10.45
CA GLY A 134 -3.27 8.29 10.20
C GLY A 134 -3.08 7.11 11.17
N TRP A 135 -2.20 7.21 12.16
CA TRP A 135 -1.99 6.16 13.15
C TRP A 135 -2.94 6.34 14.34
N GLN A 136 -3.91 5.42 14.47
CA GLN A 136 -4.91 5.39 15.57
C GLN A 136 -5.81 6.62 15.68
N VAL A 137 -5.60 7.64 14.87
CA VAL A 137 -6.39 8.88 14.85
C VAL A 137 -6.73 9.23 13.41
N ASN A 138 -8.00 9.53 13.15
CA ASN A 138 -8.42 10.00 11.84
C ASN A 138 -7.96 11.45 11.63
N ASN A 139 -7.42 11.74 10.47
CA ASN A 139 -7.18 13.11 10.05
C ASN A 139 -8.51 13.79 9.70
N PRO A 140 -8.76 15.04 10.13
CA PRO A 140 -9.95 15.78 9.70
C PRO A 140 -9.92 16.15 8.21
N GLU A 141 -8.72 16.33 7.64
CA GLU A 141 -8.45 16.68 6.26
C GLU A 141 -7.22 15.88 5.78
N PRO A 142 -7.06 15.67 4.46
CA PRO A 142 -5.87 15.02 3.91
C PRO A 142 -4.57 15.75 4.31
N VAL A 143 -3.61 15.01 4.83
CA VAL A 143 -2.32 15.55 5.27
C VAL A 143 -1.24 15.19 4.27
N GLN A 144 -0.52 16.23 3.75
CA GLN A 144 0.66 15.99 2.93
C GLN A 144 1.81 15.51 3.82
N VAL A 145 2.50 14.45 3.38
CA VAL A 145 3.61 13.82 4.11
C VAL A 145 4.77 13.52 3.17
N ASP A 146 5.93 13.16 3.70
CA ASP A 146 7.09 12.79 2.87
C ASP A 146 7.07 11.31 2.49
N ILE A 147 6.63 10.44 3.39
CA ILE A 147 6.57 8.98 3.19
C ILE A 147 5.21 8.47 3.66
N VAL A 148 4.65 7.51 2.92
CA VAL A 148 3.47 6.75 3.32
C VAL A 148 3.76 5.25 3.36
N GLY A 149 3.07 4.55 4.27
CA GLY A 149 3.22 3.11 4.47
C GLY A 149 1.94 2.40 4.95
N HIS A 150 2.05 1.10 5.22
CA HIS A 150 1.00 0.15 5.65
C HIS A 150 -0.10 -0.12 4.63
N SER A 151 -0.47 0.86 3.85
CA SER A 151 -1.30 0.74 2.65
C SER A 151 -0.89 1.81 1.66
N TRP A 152 -1.07 1.52 0.39
CA TRP A 152 -0.77 2.45 -0.71
C TRP A 152 -1.95 2.46 -1.66
N PHE A 153 -2.46 3.64 -1.96
CA PHE A 153 -3.51 3.83 -2.96
C PHE A 153 -3.03 4.85 -4.00
N PHE A 154 -3.10 4.48 -5.28
CA PHE A 154 -2.53 5.29 -6.35
C PHE A 154 -3.16 4.97 -7.71
N ALA A 155 -3.06 5.89 -8.67
CA ALA A 155 -3.40 5.58 -10.06
C ALA A 155 -2.47 4.50 -10.61
N ARG A 156 -3.01 3.48 -11.27
CA ARG A 156 -2.25 2.34 -11.80
C ARG A 156 -1.01 2.76 -12.59
N ASP A 157 -1.10 3.85 -13.36
CA ASP A 157 -0.01 4.32 -14.21
C ASP A 157 1.23 4.77 -13.41
N LEU A 158 1.08 5.06 -12.10
CA LEU A 158 2.19 5.34 -11.19
C LEU A 158 3.09 4.12 -10.91
N LEU A 159 2.69 2.91 -11.29
CA LEU A 159 3.60 1.76 -11.31
C LEU A 159 4.78 1.99 -12.25
N SER A 160 4.59 2.74 -13.34
CA SER A 160 5.69 3.14 -14.23
C SER A 160 6.69 4.09 -13.55
N VAL A 161 6.23 4.87 -12.59
CA VAL A 161 7.07 5.74 -11.76
C VAL A 161 7.81 4.92 -10.70
N PHE A 162 7.10 4.01 -10.02
CA PHE A 162 7.69 3.10 -9.03
C PHE A 162 8.86 2.29 -9.62
N TRP A 163 8.69 1.74 -10.82
CA TRP A 163 9.68 0.88 -11.49
C TRP A 163 10.61 1.63 -12.45
N ARG A 164 10.61 2.96 -12.46
CA ARG A 164 11.46 3.76 -13.34
C ARG A 164 12.94 3.59 -13.03
N GLU A 165 13.28 3.40 -11.77
CA GLU A 165 14.61 2.99 -11.32
C GLU A 165 14.52 1.66 -10.60
N ILE A 166 15.54 0.83 -10.77
CA ILE A 166 15.64 -0.45 -10.06
C ILE A 166 16.06 -0.14 -8.62
N PRO A 167 15.24 -0.49 -7.61
CA PRO A 167 15.61 -0.27 -6.23
C PRO A 167 16.87 -1.08 -5.86
N ASP A 168 17.75 -0.46 -5.08
CA ASP A 168 18.94 -1.15 -4.57
C ASP A 168 18.56 -2.13 -3.48
N ARG A 169 18.33 -3.38 -3.86
CA ARG A 169 17.94 -4.48 -2.98
C ARG A 169 19.11 -5.27 -2.39
N ARG A 170 20.34 -4.83 -2.60
CA ARG A 170 21.55 -5.52 -2.07
C ARG A 170 21.55 -5.56 -0.55
N TRP A 171 20.96 -4.58 0.09
CA TRP A 171 20.93 -4.46 1.54
C TRP A 171 19.73 -5.15 2.17
N THR A 172 18.57 -5.10 1.53
CA THR A 172 17.38 -5.77 2.03
C THR A 172 16.31 -5.96 0.96
N MET A 173 15.56 -7.04 1.05
CA MET A 173 14.33 -7.26 0.31
C MET A 173 13.09 -7.10 1.21
N LEU A 174 13.29 -6.82 2.51
CA LEU A 174 12.25 -6.89 3.53
C LEU A 174 11.63 -5.54 3.87
N CYS A 175 12.17 -4.43 3.37
CA CYS A 175 11.68 -3.07 3.62
C CYS A 175 12.18 -2.08 2.58
N GLY A 176 11.72 -0.83 2.65
CA GLY A 176 12.20 0.32 1.86
C GLY A 176 11.37 0.63 0.62
N GLU A 177 10.34 -0.12 0.33
CA GLU A 177 9.42 0.13 -0.78
C GLU A 177 8.57 1.39 -0.57
N ASP A 178 8.24 1.70 0.67
CA ASP A 178 7.55 2.91 1.12
C ASP A 178 8.38 4.16 0.82
N ILE A 179 9.63 4.16 1.25
CA ILE A 179 10.60 5.23 0.95
C ILE A 179 10.83 5.32 -0.56
N HIS A 180 11.04 4.18 -1.22
CA HIS A 180 11.28 4.12 -2.66
C HIS A 180 10.13 4.73 -3.44
N PHE A 181 8.88 4.31 -3.20
CA PHE A 181 7.75 4.82 -3.96
C PHE A 181 7.53 6.32 -3.72
N SER A 182 7.56 6.75 -2.46
CA SER A 182 7.40 8.16 -2.09
C SER A 182 8.51 9.02 -2.72
N HIS A 183 9.76 8.55 -2.69
CA HIS A 183 10.88 9.23 -3.34
C HIS A 183 10.75 9.27 -4.86
N MET A 184 10.42 8.15 -5.51
CA MET A 184 10.25 8.09 -6.96
C MET A 184 9.14 9.00 -7.46
N LEU A 185 8.02 9.06 -6.72
CA LEU A 185 6.93 9.98 -7.02
C LEU A 185 7.42 11.45 -7.02
N GLN A 186 8.09 11.86 -5.93
CA GLN A 186 8.60 13.23 -5.77
C GLN A 186 9.70 13.58 -6.77
N LYS A 187 10.53 12.60 -7.16
CA LYS A 187 11.63 12.78 -8.11
C LYS A 187 11.15 12.96 -9.56
N TYR A 188 10.10 12.26 -9.95
CA TYR A 188 9.71 12.13 -11.36
C TYR A 188 8.36 12.74 -11.70
N THR A 189 7.65 13.29 -10.72
CA THR A 189 6.34 13.95 -10.91
C THR A 189 6.20 15.16 -10.02
N ASP A 190 5.17 15.98 -10.28
CA ASP A 190 4.77 17.08 -9.39
C ASP A 190 3.74 16.63 -8.34
N LEU A 191 3.38 15.35 -8.36
CA LEU A 191 2.42 14.75 -7.42
C LEU A 191 3.01 14.65 -6.02
N LYS A 192 2.14 14.55 -5.02
CA LYS A 192 2.51 14.52 -3.61
C LYS A 192 2.08 13.21 -2.94
N THR A 193 2.59 13.01 -1.75
CA THR A 193 2.22 11.90 -0.85
C THR A 193 1.24 12.41 0.20
N TRP A 194 0.17 11.66 0.46
CA TRP A 194 -0.93 12.08 1.32
C TRP A 194 -1.39 10.98 2.26
N VAL A 195 -1.82 11.36 3.44
CA VAL A 195 -2.65 10.52 4.33
C VAL A 195 -4.07 11.06 4.26
N PRO A 196 -5.01 10.28 3.71
CA PRO A 196 -6.39 10.71 3.52
C PRO A 196 -7.17 10.82 4.83
#